data_a620bd1265cbd0cb06c40e453e144edb
#
_entry.id   a620bd1265cbd0cb06c40e453e144edb
#
_cell.length_a   1.000
_cell.length_b   1.000
_cell.length_c   1.000
_cell.angle_alpha   90.00
_cell.angle_beta   90.00
_cell.angle_gamma   90.00
#
_symmetry.space_group_name_H-M   'P 1'
#
loop_
_entity.id
_entity.type
_entity.pdbx_description
1 polymer ?
#
loop_
_entity_poly.entity_id
_entity_poly.type
_entity_poly.pdbx_seq_one_letter_code
_entity_poly.pdbx_strand_id
1 'polypeptide(L)'
;MAKRSGSYVVPFSFELLSFDEAVGLAADAGRISGDAGPLLETVVDMLDELGRPDEYFDCIQVAGTNGKTSTTRFSAAILHGEGLKTALYTSPQLVRYPERMEVDGCVVSDEAFARGVSAAVEAGHRVNARRVAAG
;
A
#
# COMPACT_ATOMS: atom_id res chain seq x y z
N MET A 1 -2.08 -19.83 3.47
CA MET A 1 -0.61 -19.59 3.47
C MET A 1 -0.17 -19.29 4.89
N ALA A 2 0.95 -19.84 5.35
CA ALA A 2 1.42 -19.54 6.71
C ALA A 2 1.94 -18.09 6.75
N LYS A 3 1.43 -17.30 7.71
CA LYS A 3 1.87 -15.94 7.96
C LYS A 3 3.34 -15.93 8.39
N ARG A 4 4.14 -15.03 7.82
CA ARG A 4 5.53 -14.85 8.26
C ARG A 4 5.56 -14.19 9.64
N SER A 5 6.42 -14.69 10.50
CA SER A 5 6.66 -14.11 11.82
C SER A 5 7.85 -13.14 11.77
N GLY A 6 7.80 -12.07 12.57
CA GLY A 6 8.86 -11.09 12.67
C GLY A 6 8.50 -9.73 12.10
N SER A 7 9.46 -8.81 12.11
CA SER A 7 9.29 -7.46 11.58
C SER A 7 9.62 -7.43 10.09
N TYR A 8 8.73 -6.84 9.31
CA TYR A 8 8.98 -6.61 7.89
C TYR A 8 10.02 -5.50 7.69
N VAL A 9 10.94 -5.74 6.77
CA VAL A 9 11.93 -4.75 6.31
C VAL A 9 11.98 -4.81 4.79
N VAL A 10 12.00 -3.64 4.14
CA VAL A 10 12.21 -3.55 2.69
C VAL A 10 13.57 -4.14 2.33
N PRO A 11 13.65 -5.12 1.40
CA PRO A 11 14.87 -5.90 1.16
C PRO A 11 15.91 -5.20 0.28
N PHE A 12 15.76 -3.92 -0.01
CA PHE A 12 16.65 -3.12 -0.84
C PHE A 12 16.74 -1.67 -0.37
N SER A 13 17.79 -0.98 -0.81
CA SER A 13 17.92 0.47 -0.63
C SER A 13 17.14 1.22 -1.69
N PHE A 14 16.56 2.37 -1.31
CA PHE A 14 15.82 3.25 -2.22
C PHE A 14 16.03 4.71 -1.83
N GLU A 15 15.88 5.59 -2.80
CA GLU A 15 15.90 7.03 -2.60
C GLU A 15 14.57 7.50 -2.01
N LEU A 16 14.64 8.37 -1.01
CA LEU A 16 13.43 8.95 -0.40
C LEU A 16 12.94 10.12 -1.26
N LEU A 17 11.70 10.01 -1.72
CA LEU A 17 10.97 11.11 -2.32
C LEU A 17 10.55 12.12 -1.25
N SER A 18 10.39 13.36 -1.65
CA SER A 18 9.67 14.33 -0.84
C SER A 18 8.19 13.92 -0.70
N PHE A 19 7.53 14.45 0.31
CA PHE A 19 6.10 14.19 0.50
C PHE A 19 5.25 14.60 -0.72
N ASP A 20 5.53 15.77 -1.29
CA ASP A 20 4.77 16.28 -2.45
C ASP A 20 4.97 15.41 -3.69
N GLU A 21 6.19 14.96 -3.96
CA GLU A 21 6.46 14.02 -5.04
C GLU A 21 5.73 12.68 -4.83
N ALA A 22 5.77 12.15 -3.62
CA ALA A 22 5.09 10.91 -3.28
C ALA A 22 3.56 11.03 -3.44
N VAL A 23 2.97 12.14 -3.02
CA VAL A 23 1.53 12.41 -3.23
C VAL A 23 1.21 12.52 -4.71
N GLY A 24 2.02 13.25 -5.49
CA GLY A 24 1.84 13.39 -6.94
C GLY A 24 1.82 12.04 -7.64
N LEU A 25 2.80 11.19 -7.36
CA LEU A 25 2.89 9.85 -7.97
C LEU A 25 1.72 8.95 -7.54
N ALA A 26 1.35 8.94 -6.26
CA ALA A 26 0.24 8.13 -5.77
C ALA A 26 -1.11 8.58 -6.35
N ALA A 27 -1.32 9.88 -6.54
CA ALA A 27 -2.53 10.43 -7.14
C ALA A 27 -2.62 10.12 -8.65
N ASP A 28 -1.50 10.17 -9.36
CA ASP A 28 -1.45 9.88 -10.80
C ASP A 28 -1.59 8.38 -11.08
N ALA A 29 -1.07 7.52 -10.23
CA ALA A 29 -1.24 6.07 -10.35
C ALA A 29 -2.73 5.65 -10.38
N GLY A 30 -3.62 6.43 -9.76
CA GLY A 30 -5.07 6.21 -9.82
C GLY A 30 -5.71 6.61 -11.15
N ARG A 31 -4.97 7.23 -12.06
CA ARG A 31 -5.46 7.70 -13.38
C ARG A 31 -5.04 6.81 -14.54
N ILE A 32 -4.54 5.62 -14.29
CA ILE A 32 -4.22 4.67 -15.36
C ILE A 32 -5.51 4.32 -16.08
N SER A 33 -5.79 5.07 -17.14
CA SER A 33 -6.87 4.83 -18.08
C SER A 33 -6.26 4.24 -19.35
N GLY A 34 -6.76 3.12 -19.79
CA GLY A 34 -6.31 2.45 -20.99
C GLY A 34 -5.79 1.04 -20.75
N ASP A 35 -5.23 0.46 -21.77
CA ASP A 35 -4.67 -0.90 -21.73
C ASP A 35 -3.39 -0.92 -20.87
N ALA A 36 -3.59 -1.03 -19.57
CA ALA A 36 -2.50 -1.04 -18.56
C ALA A 36 -1.70 -2.35 -18.57
N GLY A 37 -1.90 -3.19 -19.58
CA GLY A 37 -1.29 -4.51 -19.66
C GLY A 37 -1.69 -5.41 -18.46
N PRO A 38 -0.89 -6.39 -18.10
CA PRO A 38 -1.18 -7.30 -17.00
C PRO A 38 -0.94 -6.61 -15.63
N LEU A 39 -1.85 -5.69 -15.25
CA LEU A 39 -1.73 -4.90 -14.02
C LEU A 39 -1.58 -5.79 -12.78
N LEU A 40 -2.34 -6.87 -12.70
CA LEU A 40 -2.28 -7.81 -11.58
C LEU A 40 -0.89 -8.48 -11.49
N GLU A 41 -0.34 -8.94 -12.61
CA GLU A 41 0.99 -9.54 -12.64
C GLU A 41 2.06 -8.53 -12.22
N THR A 42 1.92 -7.27 -12.63
CA THR A 42 2.84 -6.21 -12.23
C THR A 42 2.80 -5.96 -10.72
N VAL A 43 1.61 -5.95 -10.12
CA VAL A 43 1.46 -5.80 -8.67
C VAL A 43 2.08 -7.00 -7.94
N VAL A 44 1.87 -8.22 -8.43
CA VAL A 44 2.48 -9.43 -7.84
C VAL A 44 4.00 -9.38 -7.94
N ASP A 45 4.55 -9.03 -9.10
CA ASP A 45 5.99 -8.85 -9.28
C ASP A 45 6.59 -7.79 -8.35
N MET A 46 5.88 -6.68 -8.14
CA MET A 46 6.30 -5.63 -7.20
C MET A 46 6.25 -6.12 -5.74
N LEU A 47 5.24 -6.89 -5.36
CA LEU A 47 5.17 -7.49 -4.03
C LEU A 47 6.33 -8.48 -3.81
N ASP A 48 6.71 -9.25 -4.82
CA ASP A 48 7.86 -10.14 -4.76
C ASP A 48 9.17 -9.37 -4.57
N GLU A 49 9.39 -8.29 -5.33
CA GLU A 49 10.55 -7.40 -5.14
C GLU A 49 10.57 -6.80 -3.71
N LEU A 50 9.41 -6.42 -3.19
CA LEU A 50 9.27 -5.90 -1.82
C LEU A 50 9.45 -6.97 -0.73
N GLY A 51 9.65 -8.24 -1.10
CA GLY A 51 9.81 -9.34 -0.15
C GLY A 51 8.51 -9.79 0.50
N ARG A 52 7.40 -9.68 -0.22
CA ARG A 52 6.07 -10.15 0.18
C ARG A 52 5.57 -9.56 1.49
N PRO A 53 5.44 -8.21 1.60
CA PRO A 53 4.90 -7.58 2.80
C PRO A 53 3.49 -8.07 3.16
N ASP A 54 2.70 -8.47 2.17
CA ASP A 54 1.36 -9.03 2.30
C ASP A 54 1.30 -10.34 3.09
N GLU A 55 2.41 -11.05 3.25
CA GLU A 55 2.49 -12.28 4.04
C GLU A 55 2.69 -12.03 5.54
N TYR A 56 2.85 -10.78 5.97
CA TYR A 56 3.11 -10.42 7.37
C TYR A 56 1.85 -10.02 8.15
N PHE A 57 0.71 -9.87 7.49
CA PHE A 57 -0.55 -9.47 8.11
C PHE A 57 -1.74 -10.25 7.55
N ASP A 58 -2.84 -10.24 8.28
CA ASP A 58 -4.12 -10.74 7.80
C ASP A 58 -4.93 -9.58 7.21
N CYS A 59 -5.65 -9.81 6.12
CA CYS A 59 -6.40 -8.78 5.43
C CYS A 59 -7.89 -9.10 5.43
N ILE A 60 -8.71 -8.08 5.76
CA ILE A 60 -10.16 -8.11 5.59
C ILE A 60 -10.52 -7.10 4.51
N GLN A 61 -11.08 -7.59 3.40
CA GLN A 61 -11.56 -6.73 2.32
C GLN A 61 -13.07 -6.55 2.43
N VAL A 62 -13.52 -5.28 2.44
CA VAL A 62 -14.94 -4.92 2.45
C VAL A 62 -15.32 -4.41 1.07
N ALA A 63 -16.24 -5.10 0.41
CA ALA A 63 -16.76 -4.75 -0.90
C ALA A 63 -18.28 -4.47 -0.82
N GLY A 64 -18.78 -3.66 -1.75
CA GLY A 64 -20.20 -3.33 -1.83
C GLY A 64 -20.45 -1.98 -2.49
N THR A 65 -21.70 -1.61 -2.65
CA THR A 65 -22.12 -0.32 -3.27
C THR A 65 -22.23 0.80 -2.23
N ASN A 66 -22.69 0.48 -1.01
CA ASN A 66 -22.90 1.44 0.08
C ASN A 66 -22.29 0.94 1.38
N GLY A 67 -21.89 1.87 2.26
CA GLY A 67 -21.46 1.56 3.62
C GLY A 67 -20.07 0.94 3.75
N LYS A 68 -19.31 0.77 2.66
CA LYS A 68 -17.96 0.16 2.70
C LYS A 68 -17.03 0.84 3.71
N THR A 69 -16.89 2.14 3.61
CA THR A 69 -16.00 2.92 4.48
C THR A 69 -16.42 2.82 5.95
N SER A 70 -17.71 2.94 6.24
CA SER A 70 -18.22 2.82 7.61
C SER A 70 -17.97 1.43 8.18
N THR A 71 -18.29 0.38 7.43
CA THR A 71 -18.05 -1.01 7.85
C THR A 71 -16.56 -1.27 8.10
N THR A 72 -15.69 -0.78 7.21
CA THR A 72 -14.23 -0.93 7.37
C THR A 72 -13.72 -0.21 8.62
N ARG A 73 -14.20 1.02 8.87
CA ARG A 73 -13.83 1.78 10.08
C ARG A 73 -14.32 1.14 11.36
N PHE A 74 -15.55 0.63 11.40
CA PHE A 74 -16.06 -0.11 12.55
C PHE A 74 -15.25 -1.40 12.80
N SER A 75 -14.95 -2.16 11.76
CA SER A 75 -14.14 -3.37 11.88
C SER A 75 -12.75 -3.06 12.44
N ALA A 76 -12.09 -2.03 11.91
CA ALA A 76 -10.77 -1.60 12.41
C ALA A 76 -10.82 -1.16 13.89
N ALA A 77 -11.86 -0.41 14.27
CA ALA A 77 -12.04 0.05 15.65
C ALA A 77 -12.24 -1.12 16.63
N ILE A 78 -13.04 -2.12 16.25
CA ILE A 78 -13.27 -3.33 17.05
C ILE A 78 -11.96 -4.10 17.22
N LEU A 79 -11.23 -4.37 16.13
CA LEU A 79 -9.97 -5.10 16.17
C LEU A 79 -8.91 -4.37 17.01
N HIS A 80 -8.83 -3.06 16.88
CA HIS A 80 -7.93 -2.24 17.69
C HIS A 80 -8.33 -2.27 19.18
N GLY A 81 -9.64 -2.20 19.47
CA GLY A 81 -10.17 -2.32 20.83
C GLY A 81 -9.87 -3.67 21.49
N GLU A 82 -9.77 -4.74 20.70
CA GLU A 82 -9.34 -6.07 21.15
C GLU A 82 -7.80 -6.20 21.31
N GLY A 83 -7.06 -5.10 21.18
CA GLY A 83 -5.61 -5.06 21.36
C GLY A 83 -4.79 -5.50 20.15
N LEU A 84 -5.42 -5.65 18.98
CA LEU A 84 -4.70 -5.98 17.75
C LEU A 84 -4.09 -4.73 17.12
N LYS A 85 -2.86 -4.84 16.61
CA LYS A 85 -2.27 -3.82 15.75
C LYS A 85 -3.03 -3.81 14.43
N THR A 86 -3.66 -2.69 14.12
CA THR A 86 -4.61 -2.59 13.03
C THR A 86 -4.21 -1.51 12.06
N ALA A 87 -4.20 -1.82 10.76
CA ALA A 87 -4.09 -0.85 9.69
C ALA A 87 -5.41 -0.78 8.91
N LEU A 88 -5.72 0.39 8.41
CA LEU A 88 -6.95 0.70 7.69
C LEU A 88 -6.60 1.43 6.39
N TYR A 89 -7.17 0.97 5.28
CA TYR A 89 -7.15 1.70 4.02
C TYR A 89 -8.57 2.00 3.55
N THR A 90 -8.85 3.26 3.29
CA THR A 90 -10.14 3.72 2.75
C THR A 90 -9.93 4.76 1.65
N SER A 91 -10.93 4.92 0.78
CA SER A 91 -10.96 5.96 -0.25
C SER A 91 -12.40 6.45 -0.45
N PRO A 92 -12.59 7.66 -0.94
CA PRO A 92 -11.59 8.70 -1.19
C PRO A 92 -11.11 9.40 0.11
N GLN A 93 -10.04 10.19 0.03
CA GLN A 93 -9.65 11.15 1.07
C GLN A 93 -10.59 12.37 1.04
N LEU A 94 -10.65 13.09 2.17
CA LEU A 94 -11.43 14.35 2.25
C LEU A 94 -10.56 15.57 1.87
N VAL A 95 -9.36 15.67 2.44
CA VAL A 95 -8.45 16.82 2.25
C VAL A 95 -7.05 16.35 1.81
N ARG A 96 -6.45 15.41 2.55
CA ARG A 96 -5.07 15.00 2.36
C ARG A 96 -4.98 13.52 1.97
N TYR A 97 -4.12 13.21 1.01
CA TYR A 97 -3.97 11.85 0.49
C TYR A 97 -3.64 10.79 1.57
N PRO A 98 -2.78 11.07 2.57
CA PRO A 98 -2.50 10.12 3.66
C PRO A 98 -3.69 9.71 4.51
N GLU A 99 -4.79 10.48 4.51
CA GLU A 99 -6.04 10.12 5.23
C GLU A 99 -6.61 8.77 4.80
N ARG A 100 -6.18 8.25 3.65
CA ARG A 100 -6.55 6.91 3.17
C ARG A 100 -5.96 5.80 4.03
N MET A 101 -4.92 6.09 4.80
CA MET A 101 -4.15 5.09 5.56
C MET A 101 -4.06 5.48 7.01
N GLU A 102 -4.56 4.61 7.87
CA GLU A 102 -4.45 4.77 9.32
C GLU A 102 -3.79 3.53 9.92
N VAL A 103 -3.00 3.73 10.97
CA VAL A 103 -2.44 2.66 11.80
C VAL A 103 -2.82 2.93 13.24
N ASP A 104 -3.45 1.97 13.87
CA ASP A 104 -3.93 2.06 15.26
C ASP A 104 -4.76 3.34 15.52
N GLY A 105 -5.63 3.69 14.56
CA GLY A 105 -6.53 4.83 14.64
C GLY A 105 -5.90 6.19 14.31
N CYS A 106 -4.62 6.23 13.92
CA CYS A 106 -3.92 7.46 13.55
C CYS A 106 -3.56 7.45 12.06
N VAL A 107 -3.83 8.56 11.38
CA VAL A 107 -3.37 8.76 9.99
C VAL A 107 -1.85 8.63 9.96
N VAL A 108 -1.32 7.95 8.95
CA VAL A 108 0.12 7.77 8.78
C VAL A 108 0.82 9.13 8.62
N SER A 109 2.04 9.27 9.14
CA SER A 109 2.82 10.50 8.99
C SER A 109 3.23 10.74 7.53
N ASP A 110 3.56 11.98 7.21
CA ASP A 110 4.03 12.36 5.88
C ASP A 110 5.30 11.60 5.50
N GLU A 111 6.21 11.39 6.46
CA GLU A 111 7.43 10.60 6.26
C GLU A 111 7.13 9.12 6.02
N ALA A 112 6.21 8.53 6.78
CA ALA A 112 5.82 7.13 6.60
C ALA A 112 5.15 6.93 5.24
N PHE A 113 4.30 7.86 4.83
CA PHE A 113 3.66 7.86 3.52
C PHE A 113 4.71 7.96 2.40
N ALA A 114 5.58 8.99 2.44
CA ALA A 114 6.62 9.19 1.44
C ALA A 114 7.56 7.97 1.35
N ARG A 115 7.95 7.41 2.48
CA ARG A 115 8.79 6.20 2.53
C ARG A 115 8.12 4.99 1.86
N GLY A 116 6.84 4.77 2.12
CA GLY A 116 6.08 3.68 1.51
C GLY A 116 5.98 3.82 -0.02
N VAL A 117 5.66 5.03 -0.49
CA VAL A 117 5.60 5.32 -1.93
C VAL A 117 6.98 5.18 -2.58
N SER A 118 8.04 5.68 -1.94
CA SER A 118 9.41 5.56 -2.46
C SER A 118 9.83 4.10 -2.65
N ALA A 119 9.54 3.24 -1.67
CA ALA A 119 9.81 1.81 -1.77
C ALA A 119 9.01 1.14 -2.90
N ALA A 120 7.75 1.52 -3.07
CA ALA A 120 6.92 0.99 -4.16
C ALA A 120 7.41 1.44 -5.55
N VAL A 121 7.84 2.69 -5.69
CA VAL A 121 8.42 3.21 -6.94
C VAL A 121 9.71 2.46 -7.30
N GLU A 122 10.61 2.25 -6.34
CA GLU A 122 11.83 1.47 -6.58
C GLU A 122 11.53 0.03 -6.97
N ALA A 123 10.54 -0.61 -6.31
CA ALA A 123 10.09 -1.95 -6.71
C ALA A 123 9.60 -1.97 -8.17
N GLY A 124 8.84 -0.97 -8.58
CA GLY A 124 8.38 -0.80 -9.96
C GLY A 124 9.53 -0.65 -10.95
N HIS A 125 10.56 0.14 -10.62
CA HIS A 125 11.77 0.28 -11.44
C HIS A 125 12.51 -1.05 -11.59
N ARG A 126 12.64 -1.82 -10.52
CA ARG A 126 13.28 -3.15 -10.55
C ARG A 126 12.54 -4.15 -11.41
N VAL A 127 11.21 -4.20 -11.29
CA VAL A 127 10.35 -5.03 -12.14
C VAL A 127 10.54 -4.66 -13.61
N ASN A 128 10.50 -3.36 -13.92
CA ASN A 128 10.67 -2.90 -15.29
C ASN A 128 12.06 -3.25 -15.85
N ALA A 129 13.11 -3.00 -15.10
CA ALA A 129 14.48 -3.35 -15.50
C ALA A 129 14.63 -4.84 -15.78
N ARG A 130 14.05 -5.70 -14.93
CA ARG A 130 14.06 -7.15 -15.12
C ARG A 130 13.31 -7.58 -16.39
N ARG A 131 12.14 -6.99 -16.65
CA ARG A 131 11.35 -7.28 -17.85
C ARG A 131 12.07 -6.85 -19.13
N VAL A 132 12.69 -5.68 -19.13
CA VAL A 132 13.50 -5.19 -20.27
C VAL A 132 14.70 -6.10 -20.53
N ALA A 133 15.36 -6.60 -19.49
CA ALA A 133 16.51 -7.51 -19.63
C ALA A 133 16.11 -8.92 -20.11
N ALA A 134 14.87 -9.32 -19.91
CA ALA A 134 14.36 -10.62 -20.34
C ALA A 134 13.87 -10.64 -21.81
N GLY A 135 13.76 -9.45 -22.45
CA GLY A 135 13.35 -9.33 -23.87
C GLY A 135 11.86 -9.32 -24.02
#